data_8027cb82d6e1c32debaaf94528d5813f
#
_entry.id   8027cb82d6e1c32debaaf94528d5813f
#
_cell.length_a   1.000
_cell.length_b   1.000
_cell.length_c   1.000
_cell.angle_alpha   90.00
_cell.angle_beta   90.00
_cell.angle_gamma   90.00
#
_symmetry.space_group_name_H-M   'P 1'
#
loop_
_entity.id
_entity.type
_entity.pdbx_description
1 polymer ?
#
loop_
_entity_poly.entity_id
_entity_poly.type
_entity_poly.pdbx_seq_one_letter_code
_entity_poly.pdbx_strand_id
1 'polypeptide(L)'
;QRDIKASNVLVNNEGILRIADFGLANFLSARHKQPLTSRVVTLWYRPPELLLGSTSYGLMVDLWSAGCVFAELFFGRPLLKGRTEVEQLHKIFKLCGSPSEDYWKKSKLPLATIFKPQHPYESALRDRCKELPKTVVNLIETLLSIDPHNRGTASSALDSEYFNTKPYSCAPSS
;
A
#
# COMPACT_ATOMS: atom_id res chain seq x y z
N GLN A 1 -6.81 -8.83 -5.82
CA GLN A 1 -5.74 -9.11 -6.80
C GLN A 1 -4.50 -9.72 -6.11
N ARG A 2 -3.91 -9.10 -5.12
CA ARG A 2 -2.73 -9.51 -4.35
C ARG A 2 -1.38 -9.48 -5.09
N ASP A 3 -1.29 -8.81 -6.26
CA ASP A 3 -0.01 -8.53 -6.95
C ASP A 3 -0.11 -7.24 -7.78
N ILE A 4 -0.63 -6.17 -7.16
CA ILE A 4 -0.62 -4.85 -7.76
C ILE A 4 0.82 -4.32 -7.70
N LYS A 5 1.37 -4.00 -8.87
CA LYS A 5 2.71 -3.43 -9.08
C LYS A 5 2.77 -2.71 -10.42
N ALA A 6 3.72 -1.82 -10.60
CA ALA A 6 3.82 -1.03 -11.83
C ALA A 6 3.89 -1.90 -13.09
N SER A 7 4.60 -3.03 -13.08
CA SER A 7 4.71 -3.92 -14.25
C SER A 7 3.41 -4.67 -14.60
N ASN A 8 2.42 -4.71 -13.70
CA ASN A 8 1.11 -5.31 -13.94
C ASN A 8 0.04 -4.26 -14.28
N VAL A 9 0.41 -3.00 -14.34
CA VAL A 9 -0.45 -1.89 -14.78
C VAL A 9 -0.05 -1.53 -16.20
N LEU A 10 -0.85 -1.97 -17.15
CA LEU A 10 -0.61 -1.78 -18.58
C LEU A 10 -1.42 -0.59 -19.07
N VAL A 11 -0.80 0.29 -19.86
CA VAL A 11 -1.47 1.45 -20.47
C VAL A 11 -1.21 1.40 -21.97
N ASN A 12 -2.27 1.49 -22.75
CA ASN A 12 -2.13 1.57 -24.22
C ASN A 12 -1.91 3.02 -24.70
N ASN A 13 -1.68 3.20 -26.00
CA ASN A 13 -1.45 4.52 -26.59
C ASN A 13 -2.64 5.48 -26.49
N GLU A 14 -3.84 4.97 -26.21
CA GLU A 14 -5.07 5.75 -26.00
C GLU A 14 -5.26 6.14 -24.54
N GLY A 15 -4.33 5.75 -23.64
CA GLY A 15 -4.42 6.04 -22.22
C GLY A 15 -5.30 5.06 -21.43
N ILE A 16 -5.77 3.97 -22.04
CA ILE A 16 -6.61 2.98 -21.35
C ILE A 16 -5.72 2.11 -20.49
N LEU A 17 -6.02 2.11 -19.18
CA LEU A 17 -5.32 1.31 -18.18
C LEU A 17 -5.99 -0.06 -18.02
N ARG A 18 -5.19 -1.12 -17.95
CA ARG A 18 -5.62 -2.48 -17.64
C ARG A 18 -4.71 -3.10 -16.61
N ILE A 19 -5.31 -3.80 -15.63
CA ILE A 19 -4.56 -4.60 -14.66
C ILE A 19 -4.37 -6.00 -15.25
N ALA A 20 -3.12 -6.46 -15.27
CA ALA A 20 -2.71 -7.78 -15.75
C ALA A 20 -2.35 -8.72 -14.59
N ASP A 21 -2.11 -9.97 -14.92
CA ASP A 21 -1.62 -11.05 -14.03
C ASP A 21 -2.50 -11.30 -12.79
N PHE A 22 -3.52 -12.12 -12.96
CA PHE A 22 -4.42 -12.58 -11.91
C PHE A 22 -3.98 -13.89 -11.25
N GLY A 23 -2.73 -14.36 -11.48
CA GLY A 23 -2.22 -15.64 -10.97
C GLY A 23 -2.24 -15.75 -9.44
N LEU A 24 -2.12 -14.62 -8.72
CA LEU A 24 -2.23 -14.56 -7.26
C LEU A 24 -3.61 -14.09 -6.77
N ALA A 25 -4.57 -13.84 -7.67
CA ALA A 25 -5.89 -13.39 -7.28
C ALA A 25 -6.64 -14.45 -6.47
N ASN A 26 -7.49 -14.00 -5.55
CA ASN A 26 -8.35 -14.89 -4.77
C ASN A 26 -9.72 -14.25 -4.55
N PHE A 27 -10.73 -15.10 -4.38
CA PHE A 27 -12.07 -14.64 -4.03
C PHE A 27 -12.16 -14.29 -2.55
N LEU A 28 -12.72 -13.14 -2.25
CA LEU A 28 -13.09 -12.77 -0.89
C LEU A 28 -14.46 -13.40 -0.58
N SER A 29 -14.43 -14.51 0.11
CA SER A 29 -15.65 -15.15 0.60
C SER A 29 -15.75 -14.97 2.11
N ALA A 30 -16.88 -14.41 2.57
CA ALA A 30 -17.19 -14.33 4.01
C ALA A 30 -17.27 -15.71 4.68
N ARG A 31 -17.41 -16.79 3.90
CA ARG A 31 -17.56 -18.18 4.38
C ARG A 31 -16.23 -18.93 4.54
N HIS A 32 -15.13 -18.48 3.95
CA HIS A 32 -13.84 -19.17 4.03
C HIS A 32 -12.89 -18.41 4.96
N LYS A 33 -12.87 -18.78 6.22
CA LYS A 33 -11.92 -18.31 7.25
C LYS A 33 -10.59 -19.09 7.23
N GLN A 34 -10.16 -19.62 6.09
CA GLN A 34 -8.85 -20.28 6.04
C GLN A 34 -7.72 -19.25 6.07
N PRO A 35 -6.65 -19.51 6.84
CA PRO A 35 -5.47 -18.65 6.82
C PRO A 35 -4.93 -18.51 5.40
N LEU A 36 -4.64 -17.28 5.00
CA LEU A 36 -4.04 -16.96 3.71
C LEU A 36 -2.51 -16.96 3.84
N THR A 37 -1.80 -17.20 2.72
CA THR A 37 -0.34 -17.06 2.74
C THR A 37 0.06 -15.58 2.86
N SER A 38 1.02 -15.27 3.74
CA SER A 38 1.62 -13.94 3.83
C SER A 38 2.65 -13.67 2.72
N ARG A 39 3.09 -14.73 2.00
CA ARG A 39 4.09 -14.63 0.92
C ARG A 39 3.43 -14.33 -0.44
N VAL A 40 2.63 -13.30 -0.47
CA VAL A 40 2.02 -12.74 -1.69
C VAL A 40 2.50 -11.30 -1.86
N VAL A 41 2.21 -10.70 -2.99
CA VAL A 41 2.62 -9.35 -3.38
C VAL A 41 4.15 -9.26 -3.58
N THR A 42 4.57 -8.66 -4.68
CA THR A 42 5.99 -8.36 -4.95
C THR A 42 6.57 -7.48 -3.84
N LEU A 43 7.77 -7.78 -3.36
CA LEU A 43 8.36 -7.23 -2.13
C LEU A 43 8.23 -5.71 -1.99
N TRP A 44 8.49 -4.95 -3.04
CA TRP A 44 8.47 -3.48 -2.99
C TRP A 44 7.08 -2.87 -2.80
N TYR A 45 6.04 -3.65 -3.09
CA TYR A 45 4.62 -3.26 -3.00
C TYR A 45 3.89 -4.00 -1.87
N ARG A 46 4.62 -4.83 -1.08
CA ARG A 46 4.06 -5.63 0.00
C ARG A 46 3.84 -4.77 1.25
N PRO A 47 2.61 -4.80 1.81
CA PRO A 47 2.28 -4.02 2.99
C PRO A 47 2.93 -4.57 4.27
N PRO A 48 3.07 -3.72 5.31
CA PRO A 48 3.75 -4.09 6.55
C PRO A 48 3.10 -5.28 7.29
N GLU A 49 1.79 -5.40 7.28
CA GLU A 49 1.11 -6.53 7.94
C GLU A 49 1.49 -7.88 7.34
N LEU A 50 1.71 -7.96 6.03
CA LEU A 50 2.19 -9.20 5.39
C LEU A 50 3.64 -9.48 5.72
N LEU A 51 4.50 -8.45 5.78
CA LEU A 51 5.89 -8.57 6.21
C LEU A 51 6.00 -8.98 7.69
N LEU A 52 5.00 -8.60 8.50
CA LEU A 52 4.88 -8.99 9.91
C LEU A 52 4.15 -10.34 10.10
N GLY A 53 3.89 -11.08 9.00
CA GLY A 53 3.42 -12.45 9.03
C GLY A 53 1.91 -12.62 9.14
N SER A 54 1.10 -11.57 8.88
CA SER A 54 -0.35 -11.70 8.89
C SER A 54 -0.83 -12.73 7.87
N THR A 55 -1.69 -13.63 8.31
CA THR A 55 -2.43 -14.59 7.47
C THR A 55 -3.93 -14.28 7.40
N SER A 56 -4.37 -13.25 8.15
CA SER A 56 -5.73 -12.73 8.14
C SER A 56 -5.71 -11.29 7.62
N TYR A 57 -5.87 -11.14 6.31
CA TYR A 57 -5.84 -9.85 5.62
C TYR A 57 -6.94 -9.78 4.55
N GLY A 58 -7.28 -8.58 4.13
CA GLY A 58 -8.34 -8.30 3.18
C GLY A 58 -7.89 -7.43 2.01
N LEU A 59 -8.83 -6.66 1.45
CA LEU A 59 -8.62 -5.75 0.31
C LEU A 59 -7.56 -4.67 0.56
N MET A 60 -7.30 -4.33 1.83
CA MET A 60 -6.39 -3.27 2.23
C MET A 60 -4.94 -3.51 1.80
N VAL A 61 -4.57 -4.77 1.50
CA VAL A 61 -3.24 -5.08 0.95
C VAL A 61 -3.06 -4.50 -0.46
N ASP A 62 -4.13 -4.54 -1.28
CA ASP A 62 -4.11 -3.97 -2.62
C ASP A 62 -4.13 -2.42 -2.59
N LEU A 63 -4.75 -1.81 -1.58
CA LEU A 63 -4.72 -0.35 -1.38
C LEU A 63 -3.31 0.15 -1.06
N TRP A 64 -2.56 -0.56 -0.20
CA TRP A 64 -1.16 -0.26 0.03
C TRP A 64 -0.35 -0.34 -1.26
N SER A 65 -0.50 -1.43 -2.02
CA SER A 65 0.21 -1.63 -3.29
C SER A 65 -0.14 -0.54 -4.31
N ALA A 66 -1.43 -0.16 -4.38
CA ALA A 66 -1.89 0.96 -5.21
C ALA A 66 -1.25 2.29 -4.78
N GLY A 67 -1.12 2.54 -3.47
CA GLY A 67 -0.42 3.70 -2.93
C GLY A 67 1.05 3.75 -3.34
N CYS A 68 1.74 2.59 -3.33
CA CYS A 68 3.12 2.49 -3.82
C CYS A 68 3.21 2.82 -5.32
N VAL A 69 2.33 2.25 -6.16
CA VAL A 69 2.30 2.52 -7.60
C VAL A 69 1.94 3.99 -7.86
N PHE A 70 0.96 4.53 -7.14
CA PHE A 70 0.56 5.92 -7.28
C PHE A 70 1.71 6.88 -6.96
N ALA A 71 2.44 6.64 -5.88
CA ALA A 71 3.63 7.41 -5.55
C ALA A 71 4.72 7.25 -6.63
N GLU A 72 4.91 6.04 -7.16
CA GLU A 72 5.90 5.75 -8.22
C GLU A 72 5.64 6.55 -9.48
N LEU A 73 4.38 6.82 -9.85
CA LEU A 73 4.02 7.67 -11.00
C LEU A 73 4.58 9.09 -10.87
N PHE A 74 4.63 9.64 -9.66
CA PHE A 74 5.19 10.97 -9.41
C PHE A 74 6.72 10.99 -9.30
N PHE A 75 7.30 9.92 -8.74
CA PHE A 75 8.75 9.86 -8.53
C PHE A 75 9.53 9.23 -9.70
N GLY A 76 8.85 8.60 -10.67
CA GLY A 76 9.47 7.88 -11.77
C GLY A 76 10.27 6.63 -11.34
N ARG A 77 10.13 6.20 -10.09
CA ARG A 77 10.84 5.04 -9.51
C ARG A 77 10.11 4.51 -8.28
N PRO A 78 10.27 3.21 -7.94
CA PRO A 78 9.67 2.64 -6.75
C PRO A 78 10.05 3.42 -5.48
N LEU A 79 9.04 3.74 -4.68
CA LEU A 79 9.19 4.52 -3.45
C LEU A 79 9.94 3.71 -2.36
N LEU A 80 9.61 2.43 -2.24
CA LEU A 80 10.11 1.50 -1.23
C LEU A 80 10.80 0.32 -1.92
N LYS A 81 12.13 0.35 -2.01
CA LYS A 81 12.93 -0.65 -2.74
C LYS A 81 13.87 -1.38 -1.79
N GLY A 82 13.33 -2.34 -1.04
CA GLY A 82 14.08 -3.26 -0.19
C GLY A 82 14.59 -4.47 -0.96
N ARG A 83 15.74 -5.01 -0.56
CA ARG A 83 16.32 -6.25 -1.12
C ARG A 83 15.88 -7.49 -0.36
N THR A 84 15.51 -7.31 0.91
CA THR A 84 15.00 -8.35 1.80
C THR A 84 13.73 -7.87 2.50
N GLU A 85 12.95 -8.80 3.07
CA GLU A 85 11.74 -8.45 3.85
C GLU A 85 12.07 -7.55 5.05
N VAL A 86 13.21 -7.79 5.71
CA VAL A 86 13.70 -6.96 6.83
C VAL A 86 14.02 -5.55 6.37
N GLU A 87 14.76 -5.42 5.27
CA GLU A 87 15.11 -4.11 4.70
C GLU A 87 13.85 -3.38 4.22
N GLN A 88 12.91 -4.10 3.63
CA GLN A 88 11.63 -3.53 3.17
C GLN A 88 10.83 -2.96 4.35
N LEU A 89 10.67 -3.73 5.42
CA LEU A 89 9.97 -3.29 6.62
C LEU A 89 10.64 -2.08 7.27
N HIS A 90 11.97 -2.09 7.33
CA HIS A 90 12.73 -0.96 7.86
C HIS A 90 12.54 0.32 7.02
N LYS A 91 12.54 0.20 5.69
CA LYS A 91 12.24 1.33 4.79
C LYS A 91 10.81 1.85 4.98
N ILE A 92 9.85 0.95 5.18
CA ILE A 92 8.46 1.32 5.48
C ILE A 92 8.40 2.13 6.76
N PHE A 93 8.98 1.65 7.85
CA PHE A 93 8.94 2.36 9.13
C PHE A 93 9.67 3.70 9.08
N LYS A 94 10.79 3.80 8.36
CA LYS A 94 11.49 5.07 8.17
C LYS A 94 10.68 6.09 7.37
N LEU A 95 9.88 5.62 6.42
CA LEU A 95 9.08 6.51 5.56
C LEU A 95 7.74 6.86 6.19
N CYS A 96 6.99 5.84 6.62
CA CYS A 96 5.60 5.99 7.05
C CYS A 96 5.44 6.16 8.57
N GLY A 97 6.53 6.05 9.32
CA GLY A 97 6.51 5.97 10.78
C GLY A 97 6.35 4.53 11.28
N SER A 98 6.58 4.35 12.57
CA SER A 98 6.32 3.06 13.23
C SER A 98 4.84 2.90 13.57
N PRO A 99 4.34 1.66 13.64
CA PRO A 99 3.03 1.41 14.21
C PRO A 99 2.91 1.97 15.63
N SER A 100 1.73 2.45 15.99
CA SER A 100 1.44 2.89 17.35
C SER A 100 1.50 1.73 18.35
N GLU A 101 1.70 2.04 19.63
CA GLU A 101 1.67 1.02 20.69
C GLU A 101 0.33 0.28 20.73
N ASP A 102 -0.77 0.98 20.48
CA ASP A 102 -2.09 0.38 20.40
C ASP A 102 -2.23 -0.59 19.24
N TYR A 103 -1.67 -0.25 18.09
CA TYR A 103 -1.64 -1.16 16.93
C TYR A 103 -0.83 -2.43 17.26
N TRP A 104 0.37 -2.30 17.85
CA TRP A 104 1.17 -3.45 18.26
C TRP A 104 0.42 -4.39 19.22
N LYS A 105 -0.31 -3.83 20.17
CA LYS A 105 -1.10 -4.62 21.16
C LYS A 105 -2.30 -5.33 20.52
N LYS A 106 -3.00 -4.65 19.60
CA LYS A 106 -4.26 -5.14 19.02
C LYS A 106 -4.06 -6.10 17.85
N SER A 107 -3.04 -5.87 17.01
CA SER A 107 -2.86 -6.59 15.75
C SER A 107 -2.42 -8.04 15.90
N LYS A 108 -1.80 -8.42 17.04
CA LYS A 108 -1.31 -9.79 17.33
C LYS A 108 -0.52 -10.40 16.15
N LEU A 109 0.28 -9.60 15.47
CA LEU A 109 1.05 -10.03 14.32
C LEU A 109 2.18 -10.99 14.75
N PRO A 110 2.37 -12.13 14.07
CA PRO A 110 3.31 -13.18 14.47
C PRO A 110 4.74 -12.70 14.68
N LEU A 111 5.21 -11.78 13.86
CA LEU A 111 6.59 -11.28 13.88
C LEU A 111 6.74 -9.92 14.57
N ALA A 112 5.68 -9.40 15.22
CA ALA A 112 5.70 -8.09 15.87
C ALA A 112 6.80 -7.96 16.91
N THR A 113 6.99 -8.98 17.76
CA THR A 113 8.02 -8.97 18.81
C THR A 113 9.45 -8.89 18.28
N ILE A 114 9.68 -9.45 17.07
CA ILE A 114 11.01 -9.47 16.44
C ILE A 114 11.30 -8.13 15.75
N PHE A 115 10.28 -7.52 15.13
CA PHE A 115 10.47 -6.35 14.27
C PHE A 115 10.01 -5.03 14.89
N LYS A 116 9.46 -5.05 16.11
CA LYS A 116 9.12 -3.81 16.81
C LYS A 116 10.41 -3.04 17.10
N PRO A 117 10.56 -1.81 16.58
CA PRO A 117 11.77 -1.03 16.82
C PRO A 117 11.85 -0.59 18.29
N GLN A 118 13.05 -0.52 18.86
CA GLN A 118 13.29 -0.04 20.23
C GLN A 118 12.88 1.44 20.37
N HIS A 119 13.16 2.23 19.34
CA HIS A 119 12.76 3.63 19.26
C HIS A 119 11.81 3.81 18.07
N PRO A 120 10.61 4.35 18.28
CA PRO A 120 9.66 4.62 17.20
C PRO A 120 10.26 5.56 16.15
N TYR A 121 10.00 5.27 14.89
CA TYR A 121 10.27 6.21 13.81
C TYR A 121 9.11 7.17 13.65
N GLU A 122 9.40 8.44 13.50
CA GLU A 122 8.43 9.42 13.01
C GLU A 122 8.27 9.30 11.49
N SER A 123 7.10 9.67 10.97
CA SER A 123 6.85 9.64 9.54
C SER A 123 7.66 10.72 8.83
N ALA A 124 8.45 10.32 7.84
CA ALA A 124 9.15 11.22 6.93
C ALA A 124 8.43 11.39 5.56
N LEU A 125 7.19 10.87 5.45
CA LEU A 125 6.48 10.81 4.18
C LEU A 125 6.21 12.20 3.62
N ARG A 126 5.73 13.13 4.46
CA ARG A 126 5.44 14.52 4.04
C ARG A 126 6.69 15.24 3.57
N ASP A 127 7.81 15.09 4.27
CA ASP A 127 9.10 15.66 3.85
C ASP A 127 9.59 15.06 2.54
N ARG A 128 9.41 13.75 2.37
CA ARG A 128 9.77 13.05 1.14
C ARG A 128 8.94 13.51 -0.06
N CYS A 129 7.69 13.87 0.16
CA CYS A 129 6.71 14.27 -0.83
C CYS A 129 6.51 15.80 -0.90
N LYS A 130 7.34 16.61 -0.24
CA LYS A 130 7.13 18.07 -0.09
C LYS A 130 6.97 18.85 -1.40
N GLU A 131 7.54 18.35 -2.49
CA GLU A 131 7.44 18.96 -3.83
C GLU A 131 6.14 18.59 -4.57
N LEU A 132 5.35 17.65 -4.03
CA LEU A 132 4.11 17.22 -4.63
C LEU A 132 2.93 18.06 -4.13
N PRO A 133 1.84 18.18 -4.91
CA PRO A 133 0.62 18.83 -4.46
C PRO A 133 0.09 18.20 -3.16
N LYS A 134 -0.46 19.00 -2.26
CA LYS A 134 -0.98 18.51 -0.96
C LYS A 134 -2.02 17.41 -1.12
N THR A 135 -2.88 17.49 -2.13
CA THR A 135 -3.91 16.48 -2.42
C THR A 135 -3.30 15.13 -2.79
N VAL A 136 -2.19 15.11 -3.54
CA VAL A 136 -1.41 13.91 -3.85
C VAL A 136 -0.80 13.32 -2.58
N VAL A 137 -0.16 14.17 -1.75
CA VAL A 137 0.49 13.74 -0.50
C VAL A 137 -0.53 13.13 0.45
N ASN A 138 -1.69 13.76 0.62
CA ASN A 138 -2.76 13.26 1.48
C ASN A 138 -3.26 11.89 1.04
N LEU A 139 -3.45 11.66 -0.27
CA LEU A 139 -3.87 10.37 -0.80
C LEU A 139 -2.79 9.29 -0.60
N ILE A 140 -1.51 9.62 -0.88
CA ILE A 140 -0.39 8.69 -0.63
C ILE A 140 -0.33 8.33 0.86
N GLU A 141 -0.43 9.29 1.75
CA GLU A 141 -0.38 9.08 3.21
C GLU A 141 -1.51 8.18 3.70
N THR A 142 -2.72 8.36 3.17
CA THR A 142 -3.87 7.51 3.47
C THR A 142 -3.62 6.08 3.00
N LEU A 143 -3.24 5.87 1.73
CA LEU A 143 -3.02 4.55 1.15
C LEU A 143 -1.81 3.83 1.78
N LEU A 144 -0.78 4.57 2.20
CA LEU A 144 0.40 4.05 2.88
C LEU A 144 0.30 4.13 4.41
N SER A 145 -0.91 4.15 4.96
CA SER A 145 -1.12 4.02 6.39
C SER A 145 -0.67 2.64 6.88
N ILE A 146 0.12 2.62 7.97
CA ILE A 146 0.62 1.38 8.58
C ILE A 146 -0.55 0.51 9.06
N ASP A 147 -1.53 1.11 9.73
CA ASP A 147 -2.76 0.40 10.09
C ASP A 147 -3.63 0.22 8.84
N PRO A 148 -3.92 -1.03 8.42
CA PRO A 148 -4.77 -1.30 7.27
C PRO A 148 -6.15 -0.64 7.33
N HIS A 149 -6.72 -0.49 8.54
CA HIS A 149 -8.04 0.12 8.71
C HIS A 149 -8.07 1.60 8.34
N ASN A 150 -6.94 2.29 8.44
CA ASN A 150 -6.82 3.70 8.09
C ASN A 150 -6.63 3.95 6.58
N ARG A 151 -6.44 2.92 5.78
CA ARG A 151 -6.35 3.03 4.30
C ARG A 151 -7.70 3.28 3.64
N GLY A 152 -8.79 3.05 4.37
CA GLY A 152 -10.15 3.22 3.85
C GLY A 152 -10.53 2.16 2.82
N THR A 153 -11.23 2.58 1.79
CA THR A 153 -11.71 1.74 0.68
C THR A 153 -11.29 2.33 -0.67
N ALA A 154 -11.40 1.55 -1.74
CA ALA A 154 -11.17 2.08 -3.09
C ALA A 154 -12.15 3.22 -3.43
N SER A 155 -13.41 3.13 -2.98
CA SER A 155 -14.40 4.20 -3.15
C SER A 155 -13.95 5.46 -2.43
N SER A 156 -13.59 5.38 -1.13
CA SER A 156 -13.12 6.56 -0.38
C SER A 156 -11.85 7.18 -0.97
N ALA A 157 -10.99 6.37 -1.59
CA ALA A 157 -9.82 6.88 -2.30
C ALA A 157 -10.21 7.68 -3.55
N LEU A 158 -11.19 7.19 -4.32
CA LEU A 158 -11.73 7.90 -5.49
C LEU A 158 -12.47 9.18 -5.10
N ASP A 159 -13.09 9.23 -3.92
CA ASP A 159 -13.75 10.41 -3.37
C ASP A 159 -12.77 11.43 -2.76
N SER A 160 -11.46 11.14 -2.79
CA SER A 160 -10.44 12.03 -2.24
C SER A 160 -10.36 13.35 -3.01
N GLU A 161 -9.88 14.39 -2.33
CA GLU A 161 -9.68 15.72 -2.91
C GLU A 161 -8.80 15.68 -4.18
N TYR A 162 -7.88 14.73 -4.28
CA TYR A 162 -7.02 14.56 -5.46
C TYR A 162 -7.85 14.41 -6.75
N PHE A 163 -8.86 13.54 -6.75
CA PHE A 163 -9.69 13.30 -7.93
C PHE A 163 -10.75 14.37 -8.17
N ASN A 164 -11.02 15.21 -7.17
CA ASN A 164 -11.93 16.34 -7.22
C ASN A 164 -11.26 17.68 -7.52
N THR A 165 -9.94 17.69 -7.74
CA THR A 165 -9.14 18.87 -8.06
C THR A 165 -8.69 18.81 -9.52
N LYS A 166 -8.69 19.95 -10.24
CA LYS A 166 -8.19 20.04 -11.63
C LYS A 166 -6.68 19.76 -11.70
N PRO A 167 -6.20 19.10 -12.79
CA PRO A 167 -6.98 18.54 -13.90
C PRO A 167 -7.75 17.30 -13.45
N TYR A 168 -9.03 17.20 -13.85
CA TYR A 168 -9.84 16.03 -13.52
C TYR A 168 -9.35 14.79 -14.28
N SER A 169 -9.53 13.60 -13.67
CA SER A 169 -9.34 12.34 -14.38
C SER A 169 -10.32 12.24 -15.55
N CYS A 170 -9.85 11.75 -16.70
CA CYS A 170 -10.75 11.39 -17.78
C CYS A 170 -11.61 10.18 -17.37
N ALA A 171 -12.82 10.11 -17.90
CA ALA A 171 -13.66 8.93 -17.73
C ALA A 171 -12.93 7.71 -18.33
N PRO A 172 -13.00 6.52 -17.70
CA PRO A 172 -12.54 5.31 -18.34
C PRO A 172 -13.32 5.15 -19.64
N SER A 173 -12.61 5.06 -20.77
CA SER A 173 -13.30 4.75 -22.02
C SER A 173 -13.90 3.34 -21.89
N SER A 174 -15.21 3.27 -22.03
CA SER A 174 -15.97 2.02 -22.10
C SER A 174 -15.59 1.16 -23.28
#